data_845a96adba06aece88d508760d3e433f
#
_entry.id   845a96adba06aece88d508760d3e433f
#
_cell.length_a   1.000
_cell.length_b   1.000
_cell.length_c   1.000
_cell.angle_alpha   90.00
_cell.angle_beta   90.00
_cell.angle_gamma   90.00
#
_symmetry.space_group_name_H-M   'P 1'
#
loop_
_entity.id
_entity.type
_entity.pdbx_description
1 polymer ?
#
loop_
_entity_poly.entity_id
_entity_poly.type
_entity_poly.pdbx_seq_one_letter_code
_entity_poly.pdbx_strand_id
1 'polypeptide(L)'
;LLLKAVEAWAREMNMDKLVGPIGFSDKDPQGFLLTGFDDPVSIIVTNHSYEYMIKHMERNSYTKSIDLVQYRADVPESISETYDIMFKRVLDAGFRILEFTSTKKIRPYIPEVFALLNKTYTEIYGFAPLDDKEITEFSERFLPFLDARFIKIVMDQQDKIVAFLVAMPDISEGMRKAKGRLFPLGFMHILRSGKKSKQ
;
A
#
# COMPACT_ATOMS: atom_id res chain seq x y z
N LEU A 1 11.27 -20.10 21.37
CA LEU A 1 11.40 -21.37 20.64
C LEU A 1 11.43 -21.11 19.12
N LEU A 2 10.45 -20.41 18.55
CA LEU A 2 10.33 -20.16 17.10
C LEU A 2 11.55 -19.42 16.53
N LEU A 3 11.97 -18.29 17.14
CA LEU A 3 13.14 -17.54 16.69
C LEU A 3 14.40 -18.41 16.65
N LYS A 4 14.66 -19.20 17.69
CA LYS A 4 15.80 -20.10 17.72
C LYS A 4 15.79 -21.16 16.61
N ALA A 5 14.60 -21.64 16.23
CA ALA A 5 14.48 -22.59 15.13
C ALA A 5 14.82 -21.91 13.79
N VAL A 6 14.32 -20.69 13.56
CA VAL A 6 14.64 -19.91 12.35
C VAL A 6 16.12 -19.54 12.30
N GLU A 7 16.72 -19.15 13.43
CA GLU A 7 18.16 -18.88 13.51
C GLU A 7 19.01 -20.12 13.21
N ALA A 8 18.62 -21.29 13.73
CA ALA A 8 19.30 -22.55 13.44
C ALA A 8 19.24 -22.88 11.94
N TRP A 9 18.05 -22.81 11.36
CA TRP A 9 17.87 -23.02 9.94
C TRP A 9 18.67 -22.04 9.09
N ALA A 10 18.70 -20.75 9.43
CA ALA A 10 19.49 -19.74 8.72
C ALA A 10 21.00 -20.08 8.76
N ARG A 11 21.52 -20.56 9.89
CA ARG A 11 22.91 -21.03 10.00
C ARG A 11 23.17 -22.27 9.15
N GLU A 12 22.26 -23.23 9.15
CA GLU A 12 22.36 -24.43 8.28
C GLU A 12 22.42 -24.04 6.80
N MET A 13 21.69 -22.99 6.41
CA MET A 13 21.70 -22.44 5.05
C MET A 13 22.88 -21.50 4.76
N ASN A 14 23.87 -21.39 5.69
CA ASN A 14 25.02 -20.50 5.59
C ASN A 14 24.65 -19.02 5.41
N MET A 15 23.53 -18.58 6.02
CA MET A 15 23.14 -17.17 6.03
C MET A 15 23.83 -16.44 7.18
N ASP A 16 24.38 -15.28 6.91
CA ASP A 16 25.07 -14.41 7.86
C ASP A 16 24.13 -13.37 8.50
N LYS A 17 22.96 -13.16 7.93
CA LYS A 17 21.98 -12.18 8.38
C LYS A 17 20.55 -12.71 8.31
N LEU A 18 19.78 -12.46 9.37
CA LEU A 18 18.35 -12.73 9.44
C LEU A 18 17.60 -11.40 9.60
N VAL A 19 16.71 -11.09 8.69
CA VAL A 19 15.91 -9.86 8.67
C VAL A 19 14.44 -10.21 8.69
N GLY A 20 13.66 -9.52 9.52
CA GLY A 20 12.22 -9.74 9.61
C GLY A 20 11.51 -8.89 10.67
N PRO A 21 10.20 -9.01 10.76
CA PRO A 21 9.34 -9.81 9.88
C PRO A 21 9.15 -9.11 8.53
N ILE A 22 9.32 -9.87 7.46
CA ILE A 22 9.11 -9.41 6.09
C ILE A 22 8.28 -10.49 5.39
N GLY A 23 7.33 -10.09 4.55
CA GLY A 23 6.64 -10.98 3.63
C GLY A 23 7.51 -11.33 2.42
N PHE A 24 6.91 -11.85 1.36
CA PHE A 24 7.63 -12.17 0.13
C PHE A 24 8.05 -10.91 -0.65
N SER A 25 7.38 -9.79 -0.38
CA SER A 25 7.69 -8.50 -1.02
C SER A 25 7.28 -7.32 -0.13
N ASP A 26 7.63 -6.11 -0.55
CA ASP A 26 7.17 -4.83 0.03
C ASP A 26 5.63 -4.66 0.03
N LYS A 27 4.93 -5.48 -0.74
CA LYS A 27 3.46 -5.47 -0.86
C LYS A 27 2.77 -6.28 0.23
N ASP A 28 3.53 -7.09 0.95
CA ASP A 28 3.04 -7.83 2.12
C ASP A 28 3.22 -7.02 3.41
N PRO A 29 2.42 -7.30 4.46
CA PRO A 29 2.63 -6.69 5.76
C PRO A 29 4.03 -6.98 6.30
N GLN A 30 4.77 -5.95 6.71
CA GLN A 30 6.14 -6.07 7.21
C GLN A 30 6.38 -5.20 8.43
N GLY A 31 7.37 -5.59 9.24
CA GLY A 31 7.78 -4.85 10.42
C GLY A 31 6.84 -5.01 11.62
N PHE A 32 7.13 -4.23 12.64
CA PHE A 32 6.32 -4.08 13.86
C PHE A 32 5.90 -2.64 14.04
N LEU A 33 4.70 -2.43 14.57
CA LEU A 33 4.24 -1.10 14.95
C LEU A 33 5.06 -0.59 16.14
N LEU A 34 5.69 0.58 16.02
CA LEU A 34 6.47 1.22 17.09
C LEU A 34 5.66 2.25 17.86
N THR A 35 4.85 3.03 17.15
CA THR A 35 4.02 4.11 17.68
C THR A 35 2.67 4.11 16.99
N GLY A 36 1.66 4.77 17.60
CA GLY A 36 0.32 4.85 17.03
C GLY A 36 -0.57 3.67 17.38
N PHE A 37 -0.29 2.96 18.48
CA PHE A 37 -1.14 1.84 18.96
C PHE A 37 -2.58 2.26 19.24
N ASP A 38 -2.78 3.52 19.64
CA ASP A 38 -4.09 4.09 19.94
C ASP A 38 -4.72 4.80 18.73
N ASP A 39 -4.05 4.83 17.59
CA ASP A 39 -4.58 5.48 16.39
C ASP A 39 -5.78 4.67 15.86
N PRO A 40 -6.94 5.32 15.73
CA PRO A 40 -8.12 4.66 15.19
C PRO A 40 -8.04 4.37 13.69
N VAL A 41 -7.07 4.92 12.99
CA VAL A 41 -6.90 4.71 11.55
C VAL A 41 -6.15 3.40 11.30
N SER A 42 -6.80 2.48 10.63
CA SER A 42 -6.22 1.21 10.21
C SER A 42 -6.01 1.23 8.70
N ILE A 43 -4.76 1.33 8.28
CA ILE A 43 -4.42 1.22 6.86
C ILE A 43 -4.30 -0.26 6.52
N ILE A 44 -5.02 -0.70 5.50
CA ILE A 44 -5.14 -2.12 5.10
C ILE A 44 -3.80 -2.79 4.81
N VAL A 45 -2.84 -1.98 4.33
CA VAL A 45 -1.50 -2.47 3.94
C VAL A 45 -0.48 -2.41 5.07
N THR A 46 -0.90 -1.95 6.26
CA THR A 46 0.01 -1.79 7.39
C THR A 46 -0.15 -2.90 8.39
N ASN A 47 0.96 -3.44 8.85
CA ASN A 47 0.93 -4.43 9.92
C ASN A 47 0.64 -3.74 11.27
N HIS A 48 -0.39 -4.22 11.95
CA HIS A 48 -0.70 -3.81 13.32
C HIS A 48 -0.24 -4.92 14.26
N SER A 49 0.82 -4.67 15.02
CA SER A 49 1.40 -5.63 15.94
C SER A 49 1.16 -5.23 17.40
N TYR A 50 1.37 -6.16 18.32
CA TYR A 50 1.32 -5.87 19.75
C TYR A 50 2.66 -5.30 20.23
N GLU A 51 2.63 -4.34 21.13
CA GLU A 51 3.82 -3.68 21.70
C GLU A 51 4.83 -4.67 22.30
N TYR A 52 4.37 -5.74 22.95
CA TYR A 52 5.25 -6.74 23.54
C TYR A 52 6.14 -7.47 22.53
N MET A 53 5.76 -7.49 21.26
CA MET A 53 6.52 -8.22 20.21
C MET A 53 7.87 -7.57 19.98
N ILE A 54 7.93 -6.24 19.97
CA ILE A 54 9.21 -5.50 19.83
C ILE A 54 10.11 -5.80 21.02
N LYS A 55 9.60 -5.68 22.24
CA LYS A 55 10.33 -6.00 23.47
C LYS A 55 10.85 -7.43 23.47
N HIS A 56 10.09 -8.35 22.86
CA HIS A 56 10.49 -9.73 22.71
C HIS A 56 11.66 -9.90 21.71
N MET A 57 11.64 -9.17 20.60
CA MET A 57 12.75 -9.16 19.64
C MET A 57 14.03 -8.60 20.27
N GLU A 58 13.95 -7.47 20.94
CA GLU A 58 15.08 -6.84 21.63
C GLU A 58 15.71 -7.76 22.69
N ARG A 59 14.87 -8.46 23.50
CA ARG A 59 15.34 -9.46 24.48
C ARG A 59 16.06 -10.66 23.85
N ASN A 60 15.82 -10.93 22.58
CA ASN A 60 16.51 -11.97 21.82
C ASN A 60 17.65 -11.40 20.95
N SER A 61 18.15 -10.19 21.30
CA SER A 61 19.31 -9.54 20.67
C SER A 61 19.10 -9.13 19.20
N TYR A 62 17.84 -8.98 18.76
CA TYR A 62 17.55 -8.36 17.47
C TYR A 62 17.63 -6.85 17.57
N THR A 63 18.16 -6.22 16.55
CA THR A 63 18.29 -4.77 16.44
C THR A 63 17.42 -4.23 15.31
N LYS A 64 16.99 -3.00 15.44
CA LYS A 64 16.21 -2.32 14.41
C LYS A 64 17.05 -2.15 13.14
N SER A 65 16.49 -2.51 11.98
CA SER A 65 17.12 -2.35 10.67
C SER A 65 16.71 -1.05 9.99
N ILE A 66 15.40 -0.76 9.93
CA ILE A 66 14.84 0.41 9.25
C ILE A 66 13.55 0.86 9.91
N ASP A 67 13.21 2.13 9.79
CA ASP A 67 11.91 2.68 10.13
C ASP A 67 11.08 2.91 8.87
N LEU A 68 9.84 2.43 8.88
CA LEU A 68 8.82 2.79 7.91
C LEU A 68 7.89 3.79 8.58
N VAL A 69 7.67 4.92 7.94
CA VAL A 69 6.83 6.00 8.47
C VAL A 69 5.53 6.16 7.68
N GLN A 70 4.46 6.45 8.41
CA GLN A 70 3.18 6.80 7.82
C GLN A 70 2.88 8.25 8.12
N TYR A 71 2.46 8.99 7.09
CA TYR A 71 2.05 10.37 7.23
C TYR A 71 0.54 10.46 7.23
N ARG A 72 0.01 11.27 8.13
CA ARG A 72 -1.38 11.70 8.12
C ARG A 72 -1.43 13.17 7.79
N ALA A 73 -2.23 13.53 6.82
CA ALA A 73 -2.49 14.91 6.45
C ALA A 73 -3.99 15.15 6.35
N ASP A 74 -4.44 16.28 6.85
CA ASP A 74 -5.82 16.71 6.64
C ASP A 74 -5.96 17.27 5.23
N VAL A 75 -7.05 16.93 4.55
CA VAL A 75 -7.37 17.50 3.25
C VAL A 75 -7.84 18.93 3.48
N PRO A 76 -7.18 19.96 2.91
CA PRO A 76 -7.58 21.34 3.11
C PRO A 76 -8.95 21.62 2.46
N GLU A 77 -9.71 22.54 3.03
CA GLU A 77 -11.01 22.95 2.49
C GLU A 77 -10.91 23.58 1.09
N SER A 78 -9.77 24.21 0.80
CA SER A 78 -9.45 24.77 -0.51
C SER A 78 -8.04 24.38 -0.94
N ILE A 79 -7.89 24.08 -2.21
CA ILE A 79 -6.57 23.82 -2.81
C ILE A 79 -5.89 25.16 -3.04
N SER A 80 -4.60 25.24 -2.72
CA SER A 80 -3.80 26.45 -2.97
C SER A 80 -3.72 26.74 -4.47
N GLU A 81 -3.81 28.02 -4.85
CA GLU A 81 -3.64 28.50 -6.23
C GLU A 81 -2.34 27.99 -6.88
N THR A 82 -1.32 27.75 -6.08
CA THR A 82 -0.05 27.16 -6.55
C THR A 82 -0.27 25.79 -7.22
N TYR A 83 -1.15 24.95 -6.69
CA TYR A 83 -1.46 23.64 -7.29
C TYR A 83 -2.23 23.78 -8.61
N ASP A 84 -3.12 24.77 -8.72
CA ASP A 84 -3.83 25.05 -9.97
C ASP A 84 -2.85 25.51 -11.06
N ILE A 85 -1.88 26.34 -10.71
CA ILE A 85 -0.82 26.76 -11.62
C ILE A 85 0.04 25.58 -12.06
N MET A 86 0.44 24.71 -11.12
CA MET A 86 1.21 23.49 -11.43
C MET A 86 0.42 22.54 -12.32
N PHE A 87 -0.84 22.30 -12.01
CA PHE A 87 -1.73 21.46 -12.80
C PHE A 87 -1.87 21.97 -14.24
N LYS A 88 -2.10 23.28 -14.39
CA LYS A 88 -2.18 23.92 -15.71
C LYS A 88 -0.88 23.74 -16.50
N ARG A 89 0.29 23.94 -15.88
CA ARG A 89 1.58 23.71 -16.53
C ARG A 89 1.75 22.29 -17.06
N VAL A 90 1.29 21.29 -16.30
CA VAL A 90 1.33 19.89 -16.71
C VAL A 90 0.48 19.66 -17.95
N LEU A 91 -0.73 20.24 -17.99
CA LEU A 91 -1.62 20.13 -19.15
C LEU A 91 -1.05 20.90 -20.36
N ASP A 92 -0.55 22.11 -20.16
CA ASP A 92 0.06 22.94 -21.21
C ASP A 92 1.32 22.28 -21.80
N ALA A 93 2.03 21.46 -21.01
CA ALA A 93 3.14 20.64 -21.46
C ALA A 93 2.72 19.39 -22.25
N GLY A 94 1.42 19.20 -22.49
CA GLY A 94 0.87 18.12 -23.29
C GLY A 94 0.68 16.79 -22.56
N PHE A 95 0.82 16.77 -21.23
CA PHE A 95 0.44 15.58 -20.45
C PHE A 95 -1.08 15.48 -20.33
N ARG A 96 -1.56 14.24 -20.26
CA ARG A 96 -3.00 13.94 -20.11
C ARG A 96 -3.23 13.11 -18.85
N ILE A 97 -4.21 13.51 -18.06
CA ILE A 97 -4.61 12.76 -16.87
C ILE A 97 -5.86 11.96 -17.21
N LEU A 98 -5.73 10.64 -17.11
CA LEU A 98 -6.85 9.73 -17.29
C LEU A 98 -7.60 9.55 -15.98
N GLU A 99 -8.89 9.75 -16.05
CA GLU A 99 -9.84 9.51 -14.97
C GLU A 99 -10.75 8.35 -15.32
N PHE A 100 -11.12 7.57 -14.32
CA PHE A 100 -11.87 6.35 -14.53
C PHE A 100 -13.20 6.37 -13.80
N THR A 101 -14.24 5.86 -14.46
CA THR A 101 -15.58 5.69 -13.90
C THR A 101 -15.87 4.26 -13.47
N SER A 102 -14.99 3.31 -13.83
CA SER A 102 -15.09 1.92 -13.43
C SER A 102 -13.72 1.24 -13.48
N THR A 103 -13.52 0.25 -12.63
CA THR A 103 -12.29 -0.54 -12.59
C THR A 103 -12.06 -1.37 -13.87
N LYS A 104 -13.13 -1.67 -14.62
CA LYS A 104 -12.99 -2.35 -15.92
C LYS A 104 -12.18 -1.52 -16.92
N LYS A 105 -12.32 -0.19 -16.88
CA LYS A 105 -11.61 0.73 -17.79
C LYS A 105 -10.12 0.86 -17.44
N ILE A 106 -9.72 0.46 -16.24
CA ILE A 106 -8.32 0.50 -15.78
C ILE A 106 -7.55 -0.71 -16.27
N ARG A 107 -8.21 -1.86 -16.47
CA ARG A 107 -7.56 -3.12 -16.84
C ARG A 107 -6.55 -3.04 -17.98
N PRO A 108 -6.81 -2.33 -19.10
CA PRO A 108 -5.84 -2.23 -20.20
C PRO A 108 -4.51 -1.58 -19.82
N TYR A 109 -4.50 -0.75 -18.78
CA TYR A 109 -3.32 0.01 -18.34
C TYR A 109 -2.49 -0.73 -17.28
N ILE A 110 -3.02 -1.80 -16.69
CA ILE A 110 -2.37 -2.53 -15.59
C ILE A 110 -0.95 -2.99 -15.96
N PRO A 111 -0.71 -3.65 -17.10
CA PRO A 111 0.65 -4.12 -17.42
C PRO A 111 1.66 -2.98 -17.49
N GLU A 112 1.30 -1.86 -18.10
CA GLU A 112 2.20 -0.71 -18.26
C GLU A 112 2.42 0.03 -16.93
N VAL A 113 1.38 0.15 -16.08
CA VAL A 113 1.50 0.70 -14.72
C VAL A 113 2.47 -0.14 -13.89
N PHE A 114 2.36 -1.47 -13.94
CA PHE A 114 3.30 -2.34 -13.21
C PHE A 114 4.69 -2.36 -13.81
N ALA A 115 4.84 -2.20 -15.12
CA ALA A 115 6.15 -2.02 -15.75
C ALA A 115 6.82 -0.74 -15.24
N LEU A 116 6.06 0.36 -15.12
CA LEU A 116 6.56 1.61 -14.53
C LEU A 116 6.92 1.42 -13.05
N LEU A 117 6.07 0.75 -12.27
CA LEU A 117 6.31 0.44 -10.86
C LEU A 117 7.58 -0.39 -10.69
N ASN A 118 7.72 -1.49 -11.42
CA ASN A 118 8.91 -2.35 -11.38
C ASN A 118 10.20 -1.58 -11.72
N LYS A 119 10.11 -0.58 -12.59
CA LYS A 119 11.25 0.24 -12.97
C LYS A 119 11.63 1.28 -11.93
N THR A 120 10.64 1.86 -11.24
CA THR A 120 10.85 3.06 -10.41
C THR A 120 11.00 2.74 -8.92
N TYR A 121 10.58 1.55 -8.47
CA TYR A 121 10.56 1.17 -7.04
C TYR A 121 11.75 0.34 -6.61
N THR A 122 12.76 0.18 -7.47
CA THR A 122 13.95 -0.66 -7.21
C THR A 122 14.71 -0.29 -5.94
N GLU A 123 14.66 0.98 -5.53
CA GLU A 123 15.35 1.48 -4.34
C GLU A 123 14.48 1.39 -3.06
N ILE A 124 13.22 0.94 -3.17
CA ILE A 124 12.36 0.78 -2.00
C ILE A 124 12.79 -0.47 -1.23
N TYR A 125 12.92 -0.32 0.10
CA TYR A 125 13.32 -1.41 0.97
C TYR A 125 12.35 -2.60 0.89
N GLY A 126 12.91 -3.77 0.62
CA GLY A 126 12.14 -5.00 0.48
C GLY A 126 11.35 -5.11 -0.84
N PHE A 127 11.56 -4.20 -1.79
CA PHE A 127 10.91 -4.26 -3.08
C PHE A 127 11.31 -5.53 -3.84
N ALA A 128 10.30 -6.22 -4.36
CA ALA A 128 10.46 -7.31 -5.30
C ALA A 128 9.63 -7.00 -6.55
N PRO A 129 10.24 -6.99 -7.76
CA PRO A 129 9.49 -6.80 -8.99
C PRO A 129 8.51 -7.96 -9.18
N LEU A 130 7.33 -7.66 -9.70
CA LEU A 130 6.32 -8.65 -10.02
C LEU A 130 6.49 -9.13 -11.45
N ASP A 131 6.36 -10.43 -11.68
CA ASP A 131 6.24 -11.01 -13.01
C ASP A 131 4.79 -10.88 -13.55
N ASP A 132 4.56 -11.24 -14.82
CA ASP A 132 3.26 -11.09 -15.47
C ASP A 132 2.15 -11.89 -14.79
N LYS A 133 2.49 -13.06 -14.24
CA LYS A 133 1.55 -13.91 -13.51
C LYS A 133 1.18 -13.27 -12.18
N GLU A 134 2.17 -12.82 -11.43
CA GLU A 134 1.99 -12.12 -10.16
C GLU A 134 1.20 -10.81 -10.33
N ILE A 135 1.47 -10.05 -11.40
CA ILE A 135 0.71 -8.84 -11.76
C ILE A 135 -0.77 -9.19 -11.98
N THR A 136 -1.05 -10.28 -12.70
CA THR A 136 -2.40 -10.72 -12.95
C THR A 136 -3.10 -11.10 -11.65
N GLU A 137 -2.49 -11.96 -10.85
CA GLU A 137 -3.04 -12.43 -9.57
C GLU A 137 -3.26 -11.27 -8.58
N PHE A 138 -2.29 -10.37 -8.49
CA PHE A 138 -2.38 -9.18 -7.64
C PHE A 138 -3.53 -8.27 -8.09
N SER A 139 -3.62 -8.03 -9.39
CA SER A 139 -4.65 -7.16 -9.95
C SER A 139 -6.06 -7.74 -9.75
N GLU A 140 -6.24 -9.03 -9.98
CA GLU A 140 -7.53 -9.69 -9.75
C GLU A 140 -7.94 -9.67 -8.28
N ARG A 141 -6.99 -9.80 -7.38
CA ARG A 141 -7.22 -9.76 -5.94
C ARG A 141 -7.61 -8.37 -5.45
N PHE A 142 -6.94 -7.32 -5.90
CA PHE A 142 -7.10 -5.98 -5.33
C PHE A 142 -8.04 -5.07 -6.11
N LEU A 143 -8.14 -5.22 -7.43
CA LEU A 143 -8.98 -4.36 -8.27
C LEU A 143 -10.46 -4.27 -7.84
N PRO A 144 -11.09 -5.34 -7.32
CA PRO A 144 -12.47 -5.25 -6.83
C PRO A 144 -12.68 -4.35 -5.61
N PHE A 145 -11.62 -4.09 -4.84
CA PHE A 145 -11.67 -3.25 -3.65
C PHE A 145 -11.31 -1.78 -3.93
N LEU A 146 -10.79 -1.50 -5.13
CA LEU A 146 -10.43 -0.16 -5.53
C LEU A 146 -11.65 0.62 -6.01
N ASP A 147 -11.69 1.89 -5.67
CA ASP A 147 -12.64 2.84 -6.25
C ASP A 147 -11.95 3.59 -7.40
N ALA A 148 -12.51 3.43 -8.61
CA ALA A 148 -11.94 4.01 -9.82
C ALA A 148 -11.74 5.54 -9.74
N ARG A 149 -12.51 6.24 -8.92
CA ARG A 149 -12.39 7.68 -8.72
C ARG A 149 -11.05 8.10 -8.12
N PHE A 150 -10.44 7.21 -7.32
CA PHE A 150 -9.16 7.44 -6.65
C PHE A 150 -7.96 6.90 -7.44
N ILE A 151 -8.18 6.53 -8.69
CA ILE A 151 -7.10 6.08 -9.58
C ILE A 151 -6.92 7.10 -10.69
N LYS A 152 -5.68 7.56 -10.85
CA LYS A 152 -5.29 8.50 -11.90
C LYS A 152 -4.07 7.94 -12.62
N ILE A 153 -4.03 8.10 -13.92
CA ILE A 153 -2.88 7.73 -14.76
C ILE A 153 -2.51 8.96 -15.57
N VAL A 154 -1.23 9.28 -15.62
CA VAL A 154 -0.71 10.39 -16.42
C VAL A 154 0.03 9.84 -17.62
N MET A 155 -0.33 10.32 -18.79
CA MET A 155 0.29 9.97 -20.06
C MET A 155 0.99 11.17 -20.67
N ASP A 156 2.11 10.91 -21.33
CA ASP A 156 2.82 11.93 -22.11
C ASP A 156 2.21 12.11 -23.52
N GLN A 157 2.84 12.96 -24.33
CA GLN A 157 2.43 13.24 -25.70
C GLN A 157 2.55 12.04 -26.66
N GLN A 158 3.30 11.01 -26.28
CA GLN A 158 3.50 9.76 -27.02
C GLN A 158 2.61 8.62 -26.52
N ASP A 159 1.57 8.92 -25.73
CA ASP A 159 0.65 7.96 -25.12
C ASP A 159 1.31 6.97 -24.14
N LYS A 160 2.47 7.31 -23.60
CA LYS A 160 3.17 6.50 -22.62
C LYS A 160 2.80 6.90 -21.21
N ILE A 161 2.61 5.92 -20.33
CA ILE A 161 2.36 6.16 -18.91
C ILE A 161 3.65 6.65 -18.24
N VAL A 162 3.60 7.83 -17.66
CA VAL A 162 4.74 8.47 -16.96
C VAL A 162 4.53 8.61 -15.46
N ALA A 163 3.28 8.57 -15.00
CA ALA A 163 2.95 8.55 -13.59
C ALA A 163 1.59 7.87 -13.35
N PHE A 164 1.38 7.42 -12.13
CA PHE A 164 0.09 6.92 -11.68
C PHE A 164 -0.12 7.24 -10.19
N LEU A 165 -1.37 7.34 -9.80
CA LEU A 165 -1.83 7.43 -8.42
C LEU A 165 -2.87 6.35 -8.18
N VAL A 166 -2.69 5.59 -7.10
CA VAL A 166 -3.69 4.65 -6.59
C VAL A 166 -3.95 5.02 -5.14
N ALA A 167 -5.15 5.47 -4.85
CA ALA A 167 -5.60 5.73 -3.50
C ALA A 167 -6.82 4.86 -3.17
N MET A 168 -7.07 4.68 -1.90
CA MET A 168 -8.19 3.89 -1.39
C MET A 168 -9.01 4.74 -0.42
N PRO A 169 -10.35 4.59 -0.39
CA PRO A 169 -11.16 5.25 0.61
C PRO A 169 -10.84 4.70 2.00
N ASP A 170 -10.92 5.54 3.04
CA ASP A 170 -10.78 5.08 4.41
C ASP A 170 -11.95 4.18 4.82
N ILE A 171 -11.63 2.94 5.14
CA ILE A 171 -12.59 1.91 5.57
C ILE A 171 -12.46 1.57 7.06
N SER A 172 -11.62 2.28 7.80
CA SER A 172 -11.27 1.98 9.21
C SER A 172 -12.49 1.89 10.12
N GLU A 173 -13.46 2.80 9.95
CA GLU A 173 -14.71 2.76 10.72
C GLU A 173 -15.51 1.48 10.44
N GLY A 174 -15.60 1.09 9.18
CA GLY A 174 -16.25 -0.14 8.76
C GLY A 174 -15.60 -1.39 9.36
N MET A 175 -14.27 -1.44 9.32
CA MET A 175 -13.49 -2.54 9.90
C MET A 175 -13.70 -2.65 11.42
N ARG A 176 -13.68 -1.53 12.13
CA ARG A 176 -13.96 -1.51 13.59
C ARG A 176 -15.37 -2.01 13.92
N LYS A 177 -16.38 -1.58 13.15
CA LYS A 177 -17.77 -2.07 13.31
C LYS A 177 -17.90 -3.55 13.01
N ALA A 178 -17.16 -4.05 12.03
CA ALA A 178 -17.13 -5.47 11.69
C ALA A 178 -16.43 -6.35 12.75
N LYS A 179 -15.59 -5.75 13.64
CA LYS A 179 -14.86 -6.46 14.70
C LYS A 179 -14.09 -7.70 14.20
N GLY A 180 -13.50 -7.60 13.01
CA GLY A 180 -12.79 -8.72 12.36
C GLY A 180 -13.68 -9.83 11.78
N ARG A 181 -15.00 -9.68 11.80
CA ARG A 181 -15.95 -10.66 11.28
C ARG A 181 -16.59 -10.13 9.99
N LEU A 182 -16.24 -10.71 8.85
CA LEU A 182 -16.84 -10.32 7.56
C LEU A 182 -18.29 -10.78 7.42
N PHE A 183 -18.58 -11.99 7.88
CA PHE A 183 -19.90 -12.60 7.77
C PHE A 183 -20.61 -12.67 9.15
N PRO A 184 -21.96 -12.56 9.19
CA PRO A 184 -22.86 -12.35 8.05
C PRO A 184 -22.98 -10.89 7.58
N LEU A 185 -22.70 -9.88 8.41
CA LEU A 185 -23.01 -8.48 8.12
C LEU A 185 -21.79 -7.53 8.14
N GLY A 186 -20.62 -8.01 8.54
CA GLY A 186 -19.42 -7.17 8.68
C GLY A 186 -18.98 -6.52 7.36
N PHE A 187 -19.09 -7.23 6.24
CA PHE A 187 -18.78 -6.69 4.92
C PHE A 187 -19.65 -5.48 4.55
N MET A 188 -20.90 -5.41 5.01
CA MET A 188 -21.78 -4.27 4.77
C MET A 188 -21.28 -3.00 5.47
N HIS A 189 -20.70 -3.14 6.66
CA HIS A 189 -20.11 -2.01 7.38
C HIS A 189 -18.90 -1.45 6.62
N ILE A 190 -18.06 -2.32 6.07
CA ILE A 190 -16.89 -1.95 5.28
C ILE A 190 -17.31 -1.24 3.99
N LEU A 191 -18.24 -1.82 3.24
CA LEU A 191 -18.74 -1.20 1.99
C LEU A 191 -19.41 0.16 2.22
N ARG A 192 -20.18 0.30 3.31
CA ARG A 192 -20.81 1.58 3.65
C ARG A 192 -19.77 2.63 4.09
N SER A 193 -18.74 2.22 4.82
CA SER A 193 -17.65 3.10 5.23
C SER A 193 -16.93 3.66 4.00
N GLY A 194 -16.49 2.81 3.07
CA GLY A 194 -15.83 3.25 1.84
C GLY A 194 -16.66 4.21 0.98
N LYS A 195 -18.00 4.02 0.92
CA LYS A 195 -18.89 4.94 0.20
C LYS A 195 -19.07 6.31 0.89
N LYS A 196 -18.94 6.36 2.21
CA LYS A 196 -19.09 7.58 3.02
C LYS A 196 -17.78 8.33 3.21
N SER A 197 -16.66 7.68 2.97
CA SER A 197 -15.36 8.29 3.06
C SER A 197 -15.28 9.50 2.14
N LYS A 198 -14.93 10.65 2.72
CA LYS A 198 -14.65 11.89 2.00
C LYS A 198 -13.15 12.09 1.77
N GLN A 199 -12.37 11.11 2.22
CA GLN A 199 -10.92 11.09 2.18
C GLN A 199 -10.45 10.08 1.15
#